data_a8b52ca952cda95cf386a50363ab94cd
#
_entry.id   a8b52ca952cda95cf386a50363ab94cd
#
_cell.length_a   1.000
_cell.length_b   1.000
_cell.length_c   1.000
_cell.angle_alpha   90.00
_cell.angle_beta   90.00
_cell.angle_gamma   90.00
#
_symmetry.space_group_name_H-M   'P 1'
#
loop_
_entity.id
_entity.type
_entity.pdbx_description
1 polymer ?
#
loop_
_entity_poly.entity_id
_entity_poly.type
_entity_poly.pdbx_seq_one_letter_code
_entity_poly.pdbx_strand_id
1 'polypeptide(L)'
;MLVSAKEMLEKAKAGHYAVGQFNINNLEWTKAILQTAQELNSPVILGVSEGAGKYMCGFKTVADMVKAMIGELKITVPVALHLDHGTYEGCYKCIKAGFSSIMFDGSHYPIAENVEKTRELVHVASQLGLSLEAEVGAIGGEEDGVVGMGECADPNECKMIADLGVTMLAAGIGNIHGKYPANWAGLSFDTLAAVSEKVGAMPLVLHGGTGIPADQIKKAISLGVSKINVNTECQLAFAAATREYIEAGKDLAGKGFDPRKLLAPGVEAIKATVKEKMELFGSVGKA
;
A
#
# COMPACT_ATOMS: atom_id res chain seq x y z
N MET A 1 2.79 -16.23 8.86
CA MET A 1 3.97 -15.47 9.38
C MET A 1 4.20 -14.29 8.46
N LEU A 2 4.58 -13.11 8.99
CA LEU A 2 4.93 -11.97 8.15
C LEU A 2 6.17 -12.27 7.32
N VAL A 3 6.16 -11.82 6.07
CA VAL A 3 7.28 -11.97 5.13
C VAL A 3 7.70 -10.60 4.58
N SER A 4 8.94 -10.50 4.10
CA SER A 4 9.40 -9.37 3.30
C SER A 4 8.57 -9.28 2.01
N ALA A 5 8.31 -8.07 1.51
CA ALA A 5 7.63 -7.90 0.23
C ALA A 5 8.51 -8.25 -0.98
N LYS A 6 9.82 -8.45 -0.80
CA LYS A 6 10.78 -8.63 -1.89
C LYS A 6 10.37 -9.73 -2.87
N GLU A 7 10.25 -10.97 -2.38
CA GLU A 7 9.98 -12.13 -3.24
C GLU A 7 8.64 -12.03 -3.96
N MET A 8 7.57 -11.55 -3.25
CA MET A 8 6.26 -11.41 -3.87
C MET A 8 6.24 -10.36 -4.98
N LEU A 9 7.03 -9.28 -4.84
CA LEU A 9 7.11 -8.22 -5.86
C LEU A 9 8.01 -8.59 -7.03
N GLU A 10 9.09 -9.32 -6.80
CA GLU A 10 9.91 -9.90 -7.88
C GLU A 10 9.09 -10.88 -8.74
N LYS A 11 8.29 -11.75 -8.11
CA LYS A 11 7.33 -12.63 -8.80
C LYS A 11 6.26 -11.85 -9.54
N ALA A 12 5.73 -10.77 -8.92
CA ALA A 12 4.71 -9.93 -9.54
C ALA A 12 5.25 -9.27 -10.82
N LYS A 13 6.45 -8.69 -10.76
CA LYS A 13 7.08 -8.08 -11.93
C LYS A 13 7.34 -9.11 -13.04
N ALA A 14 7.91 -10.25 -12.71
CA ALA A 14 8.17 -11.31 -13.68
C ALA A 14 6.89 -11.89 -14.28
N GLY A 15 5.81 -11.94 -13.50
CA GLY A 15 4.51 -12.48 -13.89
C GLY A 15 3.54 -11.45 -14.49
N HIS A 16 3.95 -10.19 -14.64
CA HIS A 16 3.11 -9.09 -15.14
C HIS A 16 1.77 -8.95 -14.40
N TYR A 17 1.82 -8.96 -13.07
CA TYR A 17 0.72 -8.62 -12.18
C TYR A 17 1.21 -7.67 -11.07
N ALA A 18 0.31 -7.12 -10.28
CA ALA A 18 0.69 -6.32 -9.12
C ALA A 18 0.08 -6.88 -7.84
N VAL A 19 0.84 -6.79 -6.74
CA VAL A 19 0.35 -7.07 -5.39
C VAL A 19 -0.35 -5.82 -4.85
N GLY A 20 -1.57 -5.98 -4.34
CA GLY A 20 -2.29 -4.90 -3.69
C GLY A 20 -1.71 -4.59 -2.30
N GLN A 21 -1.40 -3.32 -2.05
CA GLN A 21 -1.27 -2.79 -0.70
C GLN A 21 -2.58 -2.15 -0.30
N PHE A 22 -3.16 -2.62 0.80
CA PHE A 22 -4.36 -2.03 1.39
C PHE A 22 -4.01 -1.48 2.76
N ASN A 23 -4.35 -0.20 2.99
CA ASN A 23 -4.08 0.44 4.27
C ASN A 23 -5.03 -0.11 5.33
N ILE A 24 -4.49 -0.33 6.53
CA ILE A 24 -5.25 -0.79 7.71
C ILE A 24 -5.32 0.33 8.75
N ASN A 25 -6.51 0.49 9.35
CA ASN A 25 -6.76 1.51 10.36
C ASN A 25 -7.28 0.93 11.69
N ASN A 26 -7.71 -0.35 11.68
CA ASN A 26 -8.26 -1.04 12.85
C ASN A 26 -8.37 -2.55 12.58
N LEU A 27 -9.01 -3.26 13.52
CA LEU A 27 -9.21 -4.70 13.46
C LEU A 27 -10.12 -5.12 12.29
N GLU A 28 -11.19 -4.37 12.00
CA GLU A 28 -12.16 -4.65 10.94
C GLU A 28 -11.50 -4.64 9.57
N TRP A 29 -10.68 -3.60 9.27
CA TRP A 29 -9.90 -3.53 8.03
C TRP A 29 -8.94 -4.69 7.89
N THR A 30 -8.15 -4.94 8.93
CA THR A 30 -7.14 -6.00 8.92
C THR A 30 -7.78 -7.36 8.67
N LYS A 31 -8.90 -7.64 9.34
CA LYS A 31 -9.66 -8.88 9.17
C LYS A 31 -10.20 -9.03 7.75
N ALA A 32 -10.85 -7.99 7.22
CA ALA A 32 -11.43 -8.03 5.88
C ALA A 32 -10.37 -8.33 4.80
N ILE A 33 -9.25 -7.63 4.86
CA ILE A 33 -8.16 -7.77 3.88
C ILE A 33 -7.51 -9.15 3.97
N LEU A 34 -7.16 -9.62 5.19
CA LEU A 34 -6.54 -10.93 5.39
C LEU A 34 -7.44 -12.08 4.93
N GLN A 35 -8.73 -12.04 5.27
CA GLN A 35 -9.69 -13.06 4.85
C GLN A 35 -9.85 -13.10 3.33
N THR A 36 -9.98 -11.94 2.69
CA THR A 36 -10.10 -11.87 1.22
C THR A 36 -8.84 -12.35 0.52
N ALA A 37 -7.65 -11.98 1.02
CA ALA A 37 -6.38 -12.47 0.47
C ALA A 37 -6.27 -14.00 0.58
N GLN A 38 -6.67 -14.58 1.72
CA GLN A 38 -6.68 -16.04 1.91
C GLN A 38 -7.68 -16.74 0.99
N GLU A 39 -8.91 -16.20 0.89
CA GLU A 39 -9.97 -16.76 0.03
C GLU A 39 -9.57 -16.76 -1.46
N LEU A 40 -8.84 -15.74 -1.90
CA LEU A 40 -8.41 -15.59 -3.29
C LEU A 40 -7.04 -16.20 -3.58
N ASN A 41 -6.38 -16.80 -2.59
CA ASN A 41 -5.00 -17.26 -2.70
C ASN A 41 -4.08 -16.19 -3.32
N SER A 42 -4.15 -14.96 -2.78
CA SER A 42 -3.43 -13.78 -3.26
C SER A 42 -2.41 -13.31 -2.21
N PRO A 43 -1.16 -13.00 -2.59
CA PRO A 43 -0.26 -12.28 -1.70
C PRO A 43 -0.84 -10.89 -1.41
N VAL A 44 -0.52 -10.32 -0.24
CA VAL A 44 -1.04 -9.02 0.17
C VAL A 44 -0.04 -8.22 1.00
N ILE A 45 -0.10 -6.90 0.89
CA ILE A 45 0.65 -5.96 1.70
C ILE A 45 -0.35 -5.16 2.55
N LEU A 46 -0.15 -5.14 3.87
CA LEU A 46 -0.92 -4.32 4.80
C LEU A 46 -0.13 -3.03 5.04
N GLY A 47 -0.64 -1.91 4.51
CA GLY A 47 -0.02 -0.59 4.67
C GLY A 47 -0.46 0.08 5.97
N VAL A 48 0.48 0.74 6.64
CA VAL A 48 0.24 1.50 7.87
C VAL A 48 0.98 2.81 7.78
N SER A 49 0.24 3.93 7.68
CA SER A 49 0.84 5.26 7.78
C SER A 49 1.21 5.60 9.23
N GLU A 50 2.00 6.65 9.45
CA GLU A 50 2.31 7.10 10.81
C GLU A 50 1.05 7.56 11.56
N GLY A 51 0.11 8.21 10.85
CA GLY A 51 -1.19 8.60 11.39
C GLY A 51 -2.02 7.40 11.82
N ALA A 52 -2.11 6.36 10.99
CA ALA A 52 -2.80 5.12 11.32
C ALA A 52 -2.12 4.38 12.50
N GLY A 53 -0.79 4.34 12.51
CA GLY A 53 -0.03 3.77 13.62
C GLY A 53 -0.32 4.49 14.95
N LYS A 54 -0.36 5.81 14.93
CA LYS A 54 -0.74 6.63 16.10
C LYS A 54 -2.18 6.36 16.55
N TYR A 55 -3.11 6.31 15.60
CA TYR A 55 -4.52 6.00 15.87
C TYR A 55 -4.69 4.64 16.55
N MET A 56 -3.96 3.62 16.10
CA MET A 56 -3.97 2.25 16.65
C MET A 56 -3.07 2.08 17.89
N CYS A 57 -2.73 3.14 18.59
CA CYS A 57 -1.92 3.15 19.81
C CYS A 57 -0.44 2.76 19.64
N GLY A 58 0.09 2.82 18.42
CA GLY A 58 1.51 2.62 18.13
C GLY A 58 1.82 1.41 17.25
N PHE A 59 2.96 1.45 16.59
CA PHE A 59 3.38 0.42 15.62
C PHE A 59 3.52 -0.98 16.25
N LYS A 60 3.93 -1.06 17.54
CA LYS A 60 4.02 -2.35 18.23
C LYS A 60 2.65 -3.01 18.38
N THR A 61 1.63 -2.22 18.75
CA THR A 61 0.23 -2.68 18.84
C THR A 61 -0.25 -3.22 17.50
N VAL A 62 0.04 -2.48 16.42
CA VAL A 62 -0.32 -2.90 15.05
C VAL A 62 0.37 -4.22 14.69
N ALA A 63 1.68 -4.32 14.92
CA ALA A 63 2.44 -5.52 14.57
C ALA A 63 1.97 -6.76 15.34
N ASP A 64 1.66 -6.61 16.63
CA ASP A 64 1.18 -7.73 17.44
C ASP A 64 -0.24 -8.13 17.06
N MET A 65 -1.13 -7.16 16.80
CA MET A 65 -2.49 -7.42 16.29
C MET A 65 -2.45 -8.22 14.98
N VAL A 66 -1.67 -7.75 14.00
CA VAL A 66 -1.58 -8.41 12.69
C VAL A 66 -1.00 -9.83 12.83
N LYS A 67 0.06 -10.01 13.63
CA LYS A 67 0.65 -11.34 13.87
C LYS A 67 -0.32 -12.30 14.53
N ALA A 68 -1.08 -11.83 15.54
CA ALA A 68 -2.10 -12.62 16.20
C ALA A 68 -3.20 -13.01 15.22
N MET A 69 -3.71 -12.07 14.43
CA MET A 69 -4.76 -12.33 13.44
C MET A 69 -4.34 -13.30 12.36
N ILE A 70 -3.10 -13.23 11.87
CA ILE A 70 -2.56 -14.21 10.90
C ILE A 70 -2.64 -15.62 11.49
N GLY A 71 -2.29 -15.79 12.76
CA GLY A 71 -2.35 -17.08 13.45
C GLY A 71 -3.79 -17.58 13.65
N GLU A 72 -4.64 -16.76 14.24
CA GLU A 72 -6.02 -17.12 14.57
C GLU A 72 -6.89 -17.38 13.32
N LEU A 73 -6.70 -16.61 12.25
CA LEU A 73 -7.38 -16.77 10.97
C LEU A 73 -6.74 -17.84 10.08
N LYS A 74 -5.63 -18.46 10.51
CA LYS A 74 -4.88 -19.48 9.77
C LYS A 74 -4.50 -19.02 8.36
N ILE A 75 -4.01 -17.77 8.27
CA ILE A 75 -3.58 -17.18 7.01
C ILE A 75 -2.28 -17.84 6.56
N THR A 76 -2.29 -18.41 5.36
CA THR A 76 -1.15 -19.12 4.75
C THR A 76 -0.55 -18.37 3.57
N VAL A 77 -1.30 -17.44 2.96
CA VAL A 77 -0.79 -16.60 1.88
C VAL A 77 0.31 -15.66 2.38
N PRO A 78 1.27 -15.25 1.53
CA PRO A 78 2.29 -14.27 1.90
C PRO A 78 1.67 -12.93 2.31
N VAL A 79 2.01 -12.44 3.50
CA VAL A 79 1.56 -11.15 4.04
C VAL A 79 2.77 -10.32 4.44
N ALA A 80 2.92 -9.12 3.89
CA ALA A 80 3.88 -8.12 4.37
C ALA A 80 3.16 -7.05 5.20
N LEU A 81 3.73 -6.68 6.34
CA LEU A 81 3.31 -5.52 7.12
C LEU A 81 4.28 -4.38 6.82
N HIS A 82 3.75 -3.31 6.25
CA HIS A 82 4.51 -2.24 5.59
C HIS A 82 4.21 -0.87 6.20
N LEU A 83 5.26 -0.12 6.54
CA LEU A 83 5.15 1.31 6.81
C LEU A 83 4.94 2.05 5.49
N ASP A 84 3.86 2.84 5.41
CA ASP A 84 3.47 3.62 4.24
C ASP A 84 3.79 5.10 4.48
N HIS A 85 4.49 5.77 3.56
CA HIS A 85 4.97 7.16 3.68
C HIS A 85 5.67 7.47 5.02
N GLY A 86 6.67 6.66 5.36
CA GLY A 86 7.39 6.81 6.62
C GLY A 86 8.43 7.92 6.60
N THR A 87 8.53 8.64 7.70
CA THR A 87 9.71 9.46 7.99
C THR A 87 10.94 8.58 8.25
N TYR A 88 12.14 9.16 8.16
CA TYR A 88 13.36 8.44 8.50
C TYR A 88 13.33 7.80 9.89
N GLU A 89 12.83 8.54 10.90
CA GLU A 89 12.67 8.02 12.27
C GLU A 89 11.52 6.99 12.37
N GLY A 90 10.45 7.18 11.60
CA GLY A 90 9.33 6.24 11.49
C GLY A 90 9.78 4.86 11.03
N CYS A 91 10.71 4.80 10.06
CA CYS A 91 11.31 3.56 9.59
C CYS A 91 11.96 2.78 10.75
N TYR A 92 12.78 3.40 11.57
CA TYR A 92 13.40 2.73 12.72
C TYR A 92 12.41 2.29 13.80
N LYS A 93 11.36 3.09 14.03
CA LYS A 93 10.26 2.70 14.94
C LYS A 93 9.54 1.45 14.47
N CYS A 94 9.26 1.35 13.15
CA CYS A 94 8.61 0.18 12.55
C CYS A 94 9.52 -1.05 12.55
N ILE A 95 10.80 -0.89 12.24
CA ILE A 95 11.79 -1.97 12.38
C ILE A 95 11.77 -2.54 13.80
N LYS A 96 11.87 -1.67 14.82
CA LYS A 96 11.81 -2.08 16.22
C LYS A 96 10.49 -2.74 16.61
N ALA A 97 9.38 -2.32 16.03
CA ALA A 97 8.05 -2.90 16.28
C ALA A 97 7.86 -4.29 15.64
N GLY A 98 8.71 -4.68 14.67
CA GLY A 98 8.67 -5.96 13.99
C GLY A 98 7.83 -5.97 12.71
N PHE A 99 7.81 -4.85 11.98
CA PHE A 99 7.33 -4.79 10.60
C PHE A 99 8.27 -5.59 9.69
N SER A 100 7.75 -6.11 8.59
CA SER A 100 8.52 -6.88 7.61
C SER A 100 8.89 -6.07 6.36
N SER A 101 8.36 -4.85 6.25
CA SER A 101 8.55 -3.94 5.12
C SER A 101 8.42 -2.50 5.60
N ILE A 102 9.19 -1.60 5.02
CA ILE A 102 9.14 -0.17 5.35
C ILE A 102 9.26 0.67 4.09
N MET A 103 8.64 1.85 4.08
CA MET A 103 8.88 2.89 3.09
C MET A 103 9.50 4.10 3.77
N PHE A 104 10.57 4.59 3.17
CA PHE A 104 11.11 5.91 3.46
C PHE A 104 10.66 6.89 2.37
N ASP A 105 9.81 7.83 2.75
CA ASP A 105 9.43 8.92 1.87
C ASP A 105 10.45 10.04 1.95
N GLY A 106 11.43 9.96 1.05
CA GLY A 106 12.48 10.98 0.90
C GLY A 106 12.18 12.01 -0.20
N SER A 107 10.99 12.00 -0.80
CA SER A 107 10.64 12.83 -1.96
C SER A 107 10.70 14.34 -1.70
N HIS A 108 10.52 14.76 -0.44
CA HIS A 108 10.61 16.18 -0.04
C HIS A 108 12.01 16.65 0.31
N TYR A 109 13.00 15.77 0.31
CA TYR A 109 14.41 16.17 0.47
C TYR A 109 15.06 16.40 -0.90
N PRO A 110 16.10 17.24 -0.98
CA PRO A 110 16.97 17.24 -2.14
C PRO A 110 17.52 15.84 -2.42
N ILE A 111 17.66 15.47 -3.68
CA ILE A 111 18.04 14.09 -4.07
C ILE A 111 19.29 13.58 -3.34
N ALA A 112 20.29 14.44 -3.10
CA ALA A 112 21.51 14.04 -2.39
C ALA A 112 21.21 13.57 -0.95
N GLU A 113 20.31 14.24 -0.25
CA GLU A 113 19.89 13.87 1.10
C GLU A 113 18.99 12.61 1.09
N ASN A 114 18.09 12.51 0.12
CA ASN A 114 17.29 11.29 -0.08
C ASN A 114 18.21 10.07 -0.29
N VAL A 115 19.21 10.18 -1.17
CA VAL A 115 20.20 9.13 -1.41
C VAL A 115 20.98 8.75 -0.15
N GLU A 116 21.42 9.71 0.65
CA GLU A 116 22.18 9.44 1.88
C GLU A 116 21.33 8.66 2.89
N LYS A 117 20.14 9.17 3.21
CA LYS A 117 19.21 8.52 4.16
C LYS A 117 18.74 7.14 3.68
N THR A 118 18.42 7.02 2.39
CA THR A 118 18.02 5.74 1.78
C THR A 118 19.14 4.71 1.87
N ARG A 119 20.39 5.10 1.62
CA ARG A 119 21.56 4.20 1.72
C ARG A 119 21.71 3.62 3.12
N GLU A 120 21.54 4.43 4.16
CA GLU A 120 21.60 3.94 5.53
C GLU A 120 20.48 2.94 5.82
N LEU A 121 19.26 3.26 5.40
CA LEU A 121 18.11 2.36 5.59
C LEU A 121 18.25 1.06 4.80
N VAL A 122 18.80 1.09 3.57
CA VAL A 122 19.12 -0.13 2.79
C VAL A 122 20.06 -1.03 3.57
N HIS A 123 21.11 -0.47 4.17
CA HIS A 123 22.06 -1.24 4.97
C HIS A 123 21.36 -1.95 6.14
N VAL A 124 20.54 -1.23 6.89
CA VAL A 124 19.81 -1.81 8.04
C VAL A 124 18.77 -2.82 7.60
N ALA A 125 17.94 -2.48 6.61
CA ALA A 125 16.86 -3.34 6.13
C ALA A 125 17.39 -4.66 5.56
N SER A 126 18.48 -4.60 4.77
CA SER A 126 19.10 -5.80 4.17
C SER A 126 19.63 -6.77 5.21
N GLN A 127 20.26 -6.28 6.29
CA GLN A 127 20.76 -7.13 7.38
C GLN A 127 19.64 -7.81 8.17
N LEU A 128 18.47 -7.18 8.24
CA LEU A 128 17.31 -7.70 8.96
C LEU A 128 16.35 -8.49 8.07
N GLY A 129 16.64 -8.62 6.76
CA GLY A 129 15.78 -9.31 5.81
C GLY A 129 14.44 -8.57 5.54
N LEU A 130 14.41 -7.26 5.73
CA LEU A 130 13.23 -6.43 5.47
C LEU A 130 13.25 -5.92 4.01
N SER A 131 12.08 -5.64 3.46
CA SER A 131 11.95 -4.87 2.22
C SER A 131 11.93 -3.38 2.52
N LEU A 132 12.57 -2.60 1.65
CA LEU A 132 12.58 -1.14 1.70
C LEU A 132 12.05 -0.58 0.40
N GLU A 133 11.07 0.31 0.52
CA GLU A 133 10.57 1.19 -0.53
C GLU A 133 11.18 2.59 -0.36
N ALA A 134 11.52 3.21 -1.47
CA ALA A 134 11.89 4.63 -1.52
C ALA A 134 11.05 5.37 -2.56
N GLU A 135 11.00 6.69 -2.51
CA GLU A 135 10.22 7.52 -3.41
C GLU A 135 11.07 8.57 -4.10
N VAL A 136 10.78 8.79 -5.40
CA VAL A 136 11.34 9.86 -6.24
C VAL A 136 10.23 10.58 -7.00
N GLY A 137 10.33 11.89 -7.12
CA GLY A 137 9.22 12.75 -7.51
C GLY A 137 8.29 12.93 -6.31
N ALA A 138 7.10 13.48 -6.52
CA ALA A 138 6.13 13.66 -5.45
C ALA A 138 4.77 13.15 -5.90
N ILE A 139 4.10 12.39 -5.02
CA ILE A 139 2.72 11.99 -5.23
C ILE A 139 1.82 13.13 -4.75
N GLY A 140 0.90 13.58 -5.61
CA GLY A 140 -0.01 14.67 -5.29
C GLY A 140 -1.17 14.22 -4.39
N GLY A 141 -2.07 15.16 -4.07
CA GLY A 141 -3.25 14.90 -3.25
C GLY A 141 -2.99 15.03 -1.75
N GLU A 142 -3.79 14.37 -0.94
CA GLU A 142 -3.71 14.43 0.53
C GLU A 142 -3.51 13.04 1.12
N GLU A 143 -2.47 12.89 1.95
CA GLU A 143 -2.21 11.71 2.77
C GLU A 143 -1.83 12.14 4.19
N ASP A 144 -2.51 11.60 5.21
CA ASP A 144 -2.35 11.94 6.64
C ASP A 144 -2.36 13.46 6.94
N GLY A 145 -3.16 14.25 6.18
CA GLY A 145 -3.27 15.70 6.34
C GLY A 145 -2.17 16.51 5.65
N VAL A 146 -1.25 15.87 4.94
CA VAL A 146 -0.25 16.52 4.10
C VAL A 146 -0.78 16.62 2.67
N VAL A 147 -0.79 17.83 2.12
CA VAL A 147 -1.27 18.10 0.76
C VAL A 147 -0.08 18.37 -0.16
N GLY A 148 0.04 17.58 -1.23
CA GLY A 148 1.07 17.71 -2.25
C GLY A 148 0.52 18.08 -3.62
N MET A 149 1.32 18.81 -4.42
CA MET A 149 0.96 19.17 -5.81
C MET A 149 1.24 18.03 -6.81
N GLY A 150 2.05 17.07 -6.41
CA GLY A 150 2.54 16.00 -7.30
C GLY A 150 3.62 16.50 -8.26
N GLU A 151 4.65 15.70 -8.45
CA GLU A 151 5.73 15.95 -9.39
C GLU A 151 6.13 14.65 -10.06
N CYS A 152 6.30 14.68 -11.39
CA CYS A 152 6.80 13.51 -12.11
C CYS A 152 8.27 13.26 -11.76
N ALA A 153 8.60 11.99 -11.51
CA ALA A 153 9.93 11.57 -11.14
C ALA A 153 10.94 11.78 -12.29
N ASP A 154 12.16 12.21 -11.94
CA ASP A 154 13.29 12.18 -12.88
C ASP A 154 13.84 10.74 -12.97
N PRO A 155 13.89 10.14 -14.18
CA PRO A 155 14.40 8.77 -14.34
C PRO A 155 15.85 8.58 -13.89
N ASN A 156 16.70 9.63 -13.94
CA ASN A 156 18.08 9.52 -13.47
C ASN A 156 18.14 9.52 -11.95
N GLU A 157 17.33 10.31 -11.27
CA GLU A 157 17.18 10.26 -9.80
C GLU A 157 16.62 8.90 -9.35
N CYS A 158 15.63 8.36 -10.07
CA CYS A 158 15.15 7.00 -9.87
C CYS A 158 16.26 5.96 -9.94
N LYS A 159 17.15 6.10 -10.93
CA LYS A 159 18.33 5.23 -11.08
C LYS A 159 19.28 5.36 -9.90
N MET A 160 19.53 6.58 -9.41
CA MET A 160 20.42 6.81 -8.26
C MET A 160 19.90 6.09 -7.01
N ILE A 161 18.60 6.16 -6.75
CA ILE A 161 17.96 5.46 -5.60
C ILE A 161 17.95 3.94 -5.82
N ALA A 162 17.60 3.47 -7.02
CA ALA A 162 17.55 2.04 -7.34
C ALA A 162 18.93 1.37 -7.17
N ASP A 163 20.02 2.05 -7.54
CA ASP A 163 21.39 1.55 -7.42
C ASP A 163 21.87 1.39 -5.98
N LEU A 164 21.15 1.95 -5.01
CA LEU A 164 21.43 1.71 -3.59
C LEU A 164 21.01 0.31 -3.13
N GLY A 165 20.14 -0.36 -3.89
CA GLY A 165 19.65 -1.71 -3.54
C GLY A 165 18.35 -1.70 -2.75
N VAL A 166 17.50 -0.67 -2.90
CA VAL A 166 16.11 -0.70 -2.40
C VAL A 166 15.35 -1.87 -3.02
N THR A 167 14.31 -2.34 -2.37
CA THR A 167 13.53 -3.50 -2.83
C THR A 167 12.52 -3.11 -3.91
N MET A 168 12.00 -1.90 -3.84
CA MET A 168 10.98 -1.36 -4.71
C MET A 168 11.06 0.18 -4.71
N LEU A 169 10.56 0.79 -5.77
CA LEU A 169 10.64 2.24 -5.98
C LEU A 169 9.28 2.81 -6.35
N ALA A 170 8.79 3.75 -5.54
CA ALA A 170 7.68 4.62 -5.89
C ALA A 170 8.18 5.78 -6.74
N ALA A 171 7.49 6.03 -7.84
CA ALA A 171 7.79 7.13 -8.75
C ALA A 171 6.54 7.99 -8.97
N GLY A 172 6.65 9.29 -8.81
CA GLY A 172 5.61 10.23 -9.22
C GLY A 172 5.41 10.15 -10.73
N ILE A 173 4.21 9.81 -11.16
CA ILE A 173 3.83 9.69 -12.59
C ILE A 173 2.48 10.37 -12.87
N GLY A 174 2.16 11.43 -12.11
CA GLY A 174 0.87 12.13 -12.21
C GLY A 174 -0.24 11.48 -11.38
N ASN A 175 0.09 10.50 -10.56
CA ASN A 175 -0.80 9.88 -9.58
C ASN A 175 -0.96 10.76 -8.35
N ILE A 176 -2.14 10.66 -7.71
CA ILE A 176 -2.48 11.44 -6.50
C ILE A 176 -3.14 10.55 -5.45
N HIS A 177 -2.98 10.93 -4.18
CA HIS A 177 -3.75 10.36 -3.08
C HIS A 177 -5.18 10.90 -3.05
N GLY A 178 -6.13 10.07 -2.60
CA GLY A 178 -7.52 10.48 -2.48
C GLY A 178 -8.32 10.35 -3.79
N LYS A 179 -9.26 11.27 -4.00
CA LYS A 179 -10.12 11.27 -5.18
C LYS A 179 -9.49 12.08 -6.31
N TYR A 180 -9.42 11.49 -7.48
CA TYR A 180 -8.96 12.20 -8.68
C TYR A 180 -9.96 13.27 -9.11
N PRO A 181 -9.49 14.49 -9.46
CA PRO A 181 -10.36 15.54 -9.99
C PRO A 181 -10.84 15.18 -11.40
N ALA A 182 -11.99 15.74 -11.80
CA ALA A 182 -12.59 15.44 -13.10
C ALA A 182 -11.72 15.83 -14.31
N ASN A 183 -10.80 16.78 -14.12
CA ASN A 183 -9.84 17.22 -15.13
C ASN A 183 -8.47 16.57 -15.03
N TRP A 184 -8.34 15.46 -14.30
CA TRP A 184 -7.09 14.73 -14.23
C TRP A 184 -6.68 14.19 -15.60
N ALA A 185 -5.43 14.44 -15.99
CA ALA A 185 -4.91 14.10 -17.32
C ALA A 185 -4.58 12.60 -17.52
N GLY A 186 -4.65 11.81 -16.45
CA GLY A 186 -4.20 10.41 -16.46
C GLY A 186 -2.76 10.24 -15.98
N LEU A 187 -2.31 8.98 -15.92
CA LEU A 187 -0.93 8.65 -15.58
C LEU A 187 0.03 9.04 -16.72
N SER A 188 1.21 9.55 -16.36
CA SER A 188 2.31 9.81 -17.31
C SER A 188 3.02 8.50 -17.66
N PHE A 189 2.56 7.83 -18.70
CA PHE A 189 3.17 6.58 -19.18
C PHE A 189 4.55 6.78 -19.79
N ASP A 190 4.84 7.96 -20.34
CA ASP A 190 6.17 8.30 -20.86
C ASP A 190 7.18 8.36 -19.72
N THR A 191 6.83 9.01 -18.60
CA THR A 191 7.66 9.00 -17.39
C THR A 191 7.83 7.58 -16.85
N LEU A 192 6.74 6.82 -16.73
CA LEU A 192 6.79 5.44 -16.22
C LEU A 192 7.69 4.55 -17.08
N ALA A 193 7.59 4.65 -18.41
CA ALA A 193 8.42 3.88 -19.34
C ALA A 193 9.92 4.26 -19.21
N ALA A 194 10.22 5.55 -19.14
CA ALA A 194 11.59 6.04 -18.95
C ALA A 194 12.19 5.59 -17.60
N VAL A 195 11.40 5.65 -16.52
CA VAL A 195 11.82 5.14 -15.21
C VAL A 195 12.05 3.63 -15.28
N SER A 196 11.10 2.86 -15.84
CA SER A 196 11.20 1.40 -15.96
C SER A 196 12.44 0.96 -16.74
N GLU A 197 12.77 1.65 -17.85
CA GLU A 197 13.99 1.42 -18.62
C GLU A 197 15.26 1.64 -17.78
N LYS A 198 15.30 2.74 -17.03
CA LYS A 198 16.46 3.12 -16.20
C LYS A 198 16.69 2.19 -15.02
N VAL A 199 15.64 1.74 -14.36
CA VAL A 199 15.75 0.92 -13.12
C VAL A 199 15.74 -0.59 -13.41
N GLY A 200 15.42 -0.99 -14.63
CA GLY A 200 15.50 -2.39 -15.08
C GLY A 200 14.59 -3.35 -14.30
N ALA A 201 15.18 -4.32 -13.61
CA ALA A 201 14.44 -5.35 -12.88
C ALA A 201 13.76 -4.87 -11.57
N MET A 202 13.99 -3.62 -11.14
CA MET A 202 13.41 -3.06 -9.92
C MET A 202 11.87 -3.06 -9.99
N PRO A 203 11.15 -3.65 -9.00
CA PRO A 203 9.71 -3.50 -8.88
C PRO A 203 9.31 -2.04 -8.69
N LEU A 204 8.35 -1.55 -9.48
CA LEU A 204 7.81 -0.20 -9.36
C LEU A 204 6.50 -0.21 -8.55
N VAL A 205 6.27 0.88 -7.84
CA VAL A 205 5.09 1.07 -6.99
C VAL A 205 4.24 2.21 -7.52
N LEU A 206 2.94 1.98 -7.60
CA LEU A 206 1.93 2.99 -7.93
C LEU A 206 1.12 3.32 -6.66
N HIS A 207 1.33 4.50 -6.11
CA HIS A 207 0.49 5.07 -5.06
C HIS A 207 -0.79 5.69 -5.62
N GLY A 208 -1.79 5.89 -4.76
CA GLY A 208 -3.05 6.54 -5.16
C GLY A 208 -3.87 5.71 -6.14
N GLY A 209 -3.91 4.39 -6.00
CA GLY A 209 -4.59 3.48 -6.91
C GLY A 209 -6.13 3.59 -6.96
N THR A 210 -6.72 4.40 -6.06
CA THR A 210 -8.17 4.61 -5.99
C THR A 210 -8.68 5.39 -7.20
N GLY A 211 -9.63 4.81 -7.96
CA GLY A 211 -10.33 5.52 -9.03
C GLY A 211 -9.53 5.68 -10.34
N ILE A 212 -8.34 5.11 -10.45
CA ILE A 212 -7.62 5.03 -11.74
C ILE A 212 -8.35 4.05 -12.68
N PRO A 213 -8.61 4.42 -13.94
CA PRO A 213 -9.25 3.54 -14.92
C PRO A 213 -8.52 2.20 -15.09
N ALA A 214 -9.28 1.12 -15.25
CA ALA A 214 -8.74 -0.23 -15.31
C ALA A 214 -7.72 -0.46 -16.44
N ASP A 215 -7.89 0.20 -17.57
CA ASP A 215 -6.96 0.16 -18.70
C ASP A 215 -5.61 0.82 -18.35
N GLN A 216 -5.64 1.95 -17.61
CA GLN A 216 -4.42 2.61 -17.13
C GLN A 216 -3.69 1.75 -16.09
N ILE A 217 -4.40 1.11 -15.16
CA ILE A 217 -3.83 0.14 -14.21
C ILE A 217 -3.12 -1.00 -14.96
N LYS A 218 -3.79 -1.62 -15.92
CA LYS A 218 -3.22 -2.72 -16.71
C LYS A 218 -1.99 -2.28 -17.51
N LYS A 219 -2.04 -1.08 -18.09
CA LYS A 219 -0.89 -0.50 -18.78
C LYS A 219 0.27 -0.22 -17.84
N ALA A 220 0.02 0.33 -16.65
CA ALA A 220 1.06 0.55 -15.65
C ALA A 220 1.74 -0.76 -15.22
N ILE A 221 0.96 -1.82 -14.99
CA ILE A 221 1.48 -3.16 -14.67
C ILE A 221 2.36 -3.68 -15.81
N SER A 222 1.93 -3.54 -17.06
CA SER A 222 2.73 -3.97 -18.23
C SER A 222 4.05 -3.22 -18.37
N LEU A 223 4.17 -2.03 -17.78
CA LEU A 223 5.37 -1.21 -17.75
C LEU A 223 6.22 -1.39 -16.46
N GLY A 224 5.89 -2.37 -15.62
CA GLY A 224 6.72 -2.77 -14.48
C GLY A 224 6.19 -2.40 -13.10
N VAL A 225 5.00 -1.79 -12.99
CA VAL A 225 4.33 -1.63 -11.69
C VAL A 225 3.99 -3.01 -11.14
N SER A 226 4.43 -3.27 -9.92
CA SER A 226 4.31 -4.57 -9.24
C SER A 226 3.65 -4.47 -7.87
N LYS A 227 3.42 -3.26 -7.38
CA LYS A 227 2.69 -2.93 -6.15
C LYS A 227 1.76 -1.75 -6.43
N ILE A 228 0.52 -1.83 -5.96
CA ILE A 228 -0.46 -0.75 -6.11
C ILE A 228 -1.13 -0.50 -4.76
N ASN A 229 -1.08 0.76 -4.30
CA ASN A 229 -1.67 1.18 -3.02
C ASN A 229 -3.13 1.60 -3.20
N VAL A 230 -4.00 1.03 -2.35
CA VAL A 230 -5.44 1.35 -2.29
C VAL A 230 -5.83 1.65 -0.85
N ASN A 231 -6.30 2.85 -0.58
CA ASN A 231 -6.76 3.30 0.74
C ASN A 231 -8.19 3.88 0.65
N THR A 232 -8.33 5.03 0.00
CA THR A 232 -9.57 5.82 -0.02
C THR A 232 -10.78 5.03 -0.49
N GLU A 233 -10.64 4.13 -1.46
CA GLU A 233 -11.75 3.34 -1.99
C GLU A 233 -12.35 2.40 -0.94
N CYS A 234 -11.50 1.77 -0.12
CA CYS A 234 -11.95 0.95 1.01
C CYS A 234 -12.66 1.80 2.07
N GLN A 235 -12.15 3.01 2.35
CA GLN A 235 -12.76 3.94 3.31
C GLN A 235 -14.15 4.39 2.83
N LEU A 236 -14.28 4.73 1.55
CA LEU A 236 -15.56 5.15 0.96
C LEU A 236 -16.59 4.00 0.97
N ALA A 237 -16.17 2.79 0.61
CA ALA A 237 -17.03 1.62 0.60
C ALA A 237 -17.55 1.29 2.01
N PHE A 238 -16.67 1.29 3.01
CA PHE A 238 -17.05 1.09 4.41
C PHE A 238 -18.03 2.15 4.90
N ALA A 239 -17.75 3.43 4.63
CA ALA A 239 -18.59 4.55 5.07
C ALA A 239 -19.97 4.49 4.43
N ALA A 240 -20.07 4.17 3.14
CA ALA A 240 -21.33 4.05 2.41
C ALA A 240 -22.20 2.93 2.99
N ALA A 241 -21.65 1.72 3.14
CA ALA A 241 -22.39 0.57 3.65
C ALA A 241 -22.85 0.75 5.12
N THR A 242 -22.01 1.40 5.95
CA THR A 242 -22.38 1.72 7.33
C THR A 242 -23.49 2.77 7.38
N ARG A 243 -23.44 3.80 6.50
CA ARG A 243 -24.50 4.81 6.38
C ARG A 243 -25.83 4.17 5.98
N GLU A 244 -25.85 3.34 4.95
CA GLU A 244 -27.05 2.62 4.51
C GLU A 244 -27.67 1.79 5.64
N TYR A 245 -26.84 1.14 6.46
CA TYR A 245 -27.32 0.38 7.62
C TYR A 245 -28.05 1.27 8.64
N ILE A 246 -27.50 2.44 8.93
CA ILE A 246 -28.06 3.41 9.87
C ILE A 246 -29.32 4.08 9.26
N GLU A 247 -29.28 4.55 8.02
CA GLU A 247 -30.42 5.18 7.34
C GLU A 247 -31.61 4.22 7.20
N ALA A 248 -31.35 2.92 7.11
CA ALA A 248 -32.39 1.90 7.12
C ALA A 248 -32.95 1.59 8.53
N GLY A 249 -32.49 2.28 9.58
CA GLY A 249 -32.94 2.09 10.98
C GLY A 249 -32.57 0.74 11.57
N LYS A 250 -31.63 0.02 10.96
CA LYS A 250 -31.22 -1.33 11.43
C LYS A 250 -30.50 -1.29 12.78
N ASP A 251 -29.83 -0.20 13.09
CA ASP A 251 -29.19 0.07 14.38
C ASP A 251 -30.21 0.19 15.53
N LEU A 252 -31.44 0.64 15.24
CA LEU A 252 -32.52 0.80 16.20
C LEU A 252 -33.31 -0.52 16.45
N ALA A 253 -33.14 -1.52 15.62
CA ALA A 253 -33.87 -2.79 15.70
C ALA A 253 -33.09 -3.83 16.49
N GLY A 254 -33.69 -4.35 17.57
CA GLY A 254 -33.08 -5.38 18.42
C GLY A 254 -31.74 -4.93 19.01
N LYS A 255 -30.68 -5.65 18.70
CA LYS A 255 -29.27 -5.28 19.06
C LYS A 255 -28.49 -4.80 17.84
N GLY A 256 -29.11 -4.08 16.90
CA GLY A 256 -28.45 -3.56 15.72
C GLY A 256 -27.34 -2.54 16.01
N PHE A 257 -27.39 -1.88 17.16
CA PHE A 257 -26.36 -0.96 17.67
C PHE A 257 -25.06 -1.64 18.17
N ASP A 258 -25.07 -2.97 18.33
CA ASP A 258 -23.86 -3.72 18.71
C ASP A 258 -22.78 -3.50 17.64
N PRO A 259 -21.55 -3.04 18.00
CA PRO A 259 -20.50 -2.76 17.03
C PRO A 259 -20.23 -3.89 16.04
N ARG A 260 -20.36 -5.14 16.50
CA ARG A 260 -20.18 -6.33 15.65
C ARG A 260 -21.21 -6.45 14.54
N LYS A 261 -22.40 -5.84 14.72
CA LYS A 261 -23.47 -5.79 13.72
C LYS A 261 -23.45 -4.49 12.93
N LEU A 262 -23.22 -3.38 13.62
CA LEU A 262 -23.17 -2.05 13.03
C LEU A 262 -22.05 -1.95 11.97
N LEU A 263 -20.89 -2.53 12.24
CA LEU A 263 -19.71 -2.45 11.36
C LEU A 263 -19.66 -3.58 10.31
N ALA A 264 -20.47 -4.64 10.47
CA ALA A 264 -20.43 -5.80 9.57
C ALA A 264 -20.67 -5.45 8.10
N PRO A 265 -21.66 -4.60 7.72
CA PRO A 265 -21.83 -4.21 6.31
C PRO A 265 -20.62 -3.50 5.73
N GLY A 266 -19.96 -2.65 6.52
CA GLY A 266 -18.73 -1.99 6.12
C GLY A 266 -17.57 -2.97 5.89
N VAL A 267 -17.44 -4.01 6.74
CA VAL A 267 -16.45 -5.07 6.58
C VAL A 267 -16.66 -5.82 5.26
N GLU A 268 -17.91 -6.20 4.95
CA GLU A 268 -18.22 -6.88 3.68
C GLU A 268 -17.97 -5.96 2.46
N ALA A 269 -18.23 -4.66 2.57
CA ALA A 269 -17.92 -3.70 1.50
C ALA A 269 -16.40 -3.58 1.25
N ILE A 270 -15.57 -3.59 2.31
CA ILE A 270 -14.11 -3.65 2.15
C ILE A 270 -13.70 -4.94 1.43
N LYS A 271 -14.23 -6.10 1.84
CA LYS A 271 -13.92 -7.39 1.18
C LYS A 271 -14.23 -7.35 -0.31
N ALA A 272 -15.39 -6.79 -0.68
CA ALA A 272 -15.78 -6.65 -2.09
C ALA A 272 -14.79 -5.76 -2.87
N THR A 273 -14.40 -4.61 -2.30
CA THR A 273 -13.41 -3.71 -2.91
C THR A 273 -12.05 -4.38 -3.05
N VAL A 274 -11.56 -5.03 -1.99
CA VAL A 274 -10.25 -5.74 -2.01
C VAL A 274 -10.25 -6.84 -3.06
N LYS A 275 -11.34 -7.62 -3.16
CA LYS A 275 -11.51 -8.66 -4.18
C LYS A 275 -11.42 -8.08 -5.59
N GLU A 276 -12.20 -7.02 -5.87
CA GLU A 276 -12.19 -6.34 -7.17
C GLU A 276 -10.77 -5.88 -7.56
N LYS A 277 -10.03 -5.29 -6.60
CA LYS A 277 -8.66 -4.83 -6.87
C LYS A 277 -7.69 -5.99 -7.08
N MET A 278 -7.77 -7.07 -6.29
CA MET A 278 -6.92 -8.25 -6.49
C MET A 278 -7.17 -8.91 -7.87
N GLU A 279 -8.44 -8.96 -8.32
CA GLU A 279 -8.81 -9.42 -9.65
C GLU A 279 -8.26 -8.48 -10.74
N LEU A 280 -8.43 -7.16 -10.60
CA LEU A 280 -7.92 -6.16 -11.54
C LEU A 280 -6.40 -6.19 -11.65
N PHE A 281 -5.69 -6.35 -10.53
CA PHE A 281 -4.22 -6.38 -10.48
C PHE A 281 -3.64 -7.73 -10.93
N GLY A 282 -4.47 -8.75 -11.08
CA GLY A 282 -4.07 -10.08 -11.52
C GLY A 282 -3.35 -10.92 -10.46
N SER A 283 -3.51 -10.60 -9.17
CA SER A 283 -2.83 -11.30 -8.06
C SER A 283 -3.56 -12.53 -7.53
N VAL A 284 -4.79 -12.78 -7.98
CA VAL A 284 -5.58 -13.97 -7.59
C VAL A 284 -4.87 -15.25 -8.00
N GLY A 285 -4.71 -16.19 -7.05
CA GLY A 285 -4.02 -17.47 -7.29
C GLY A 285 -2.48 -17.35 -7.37
N LYS A 286 -1.89 -16.25 -6.90
CA LYS A 286 -0.43 -15.97 -7.01
C LYS A 286 0.32 -16.11 -5.68
N ALA A 287 -0.32 -16.59 -4.62
CA ALA A 287 0.32 -16.82 -3.32
C ALA A 287 1.23 -18.04 -3.28
#